data_3435b66a1ba79d9984de6e299663121c
#
_entry.id   3435b66a1ba79d9984de6e299663121c
#
_cell.length_a   1.000
_cell.length_b   1.000
_cell.length_c   1.000
_cell.angle_alpha   90.00
_cell.angle_beta   90.00
_cell.angle_gamma   90.00
#
_symmetry.space_group_name_H-M   'P 1'
#
loop_
_entity.id
_entity.type
_entity.pdbx_description
1 polymer ?
#
loop_
_entity_poly.entity_id
_entity_poly.type
_entity_poly.pdbx_seq_one_letter_code
_entity_poly.pdbx_strand_id
1 'polypeptide(L)'
;GYTDRVYFDPEAAKKAGYRNLPAPPIYLGTPVFLPGVSDDTFSLPPGSIPDVQHGLTGLLDGGTETEYFAAICAGDILTGTVKLANLEVKESKAMGKMLIMTTEMIMKNSSGRIVAVQRSQAIFY
;
A
#
# COMPACT_ATOMS: atom_id res chain seq x y z
N GLY A 1 -16.14 10.41 -0.88
CA GLY A 1 -15.27 10.03 0.25
C GLY A 1 -16.06 9.30 1.34
N TYR A 2 -15.40 8.81 2.35
CA TYR A 2 -16.03 8.17 3.49
C TYR A 2 -16.80 9.22 4.31
N THR A 3 -18.06 8.96 4.60
CA THR A 3 -18.96 9.88 5.35
C THR A 3 -19.37 9.31 6.70
N ASP A 4 -19.00 8.06 7.01
CA ASP A 4 -19.32 7.44 8.29
C ASP A 4 -18.55 8.14 9.41
N ARG A 5 -19.30 8.49 10.48
CA ARG A 5 -18.76 9.22 11.64
C ARG A 5 -17.62 8.49 12.36
N VAL A 6 -17.53 7.17 12.23
CA VAL A 6 -16.44 6.38 12.86
C VAL A 6 -15.04 6.85 12.43
N TYR A 7 -14.92 7.46 11.24
CA TYR A 7 -13.63 7.96 10.72
C TYR A 7 -13.27 9.37 11.21
N PHE A 8 -14.19 10.09 11.85
CA PHE A 8 -14.01 11.50 12.19
C PHE A 8 -14.34 11.83 13.64
N ASP A 9 -15.11 10.96 14.32
CA ASP A 9 -15.61 11.18 15.67
C ASP A 9 -15.09 10.06 16.60
N PRO A 10 -14.20 10.40 17.56
CA PRO A 10 -13.64 9.40 18.47
C PRO A 10 -14.70 8.68 19.31
N GLU A 11 -15.79 9.35 19.69
CA GLU A 11 -16.84 8.72 20.47
C GLU A 11 -17.67 7.74 19.61
N ALA A 12 -17.93 8.09 18.34
CA ALA A 12 -18.56 7.17 17.40
C ALA A 12 -17.66 5.95 17.14
N ALA A 13 -16.34 6.15 16.98
CA ALA A 13 -15.39 5.08 16.81
C ALA A 13 -15.36 4.12 18.02
N LYS A 14 -15.30 4.65 19.24
CA LYS A 14 -15.36 3.85 20.49
C LYS A 14 -16.66 3.07 20.61
N LYS A 15 -17.79 3.71 20.31
CA LYS A 15 -19.11 3.05 20.32
C LYS A 15 -19.20 1.91 19.31
N ALA A 16 -18.49 2.03 18.18
CA ALA A 16 -18.36 0.98 17.17
C ALA A 16 -17.32 -0.12 17.53
N GLY A 17 -16.63 0.00 18.67
CA GLY A 17 -15.67 -0.98 19.15
C GLY A 17 -14.21 -0.73 18.74
N TYR A 18 -13.91 0.42 18.13
CA TYR A 18 -12.52 0.78 17.81
C TYR A 18 -11.84 1.45 19.00
N ARG A 19 -10.53 1.24 19.15
CA ARG A 19 -9.74 1.87 20.23
C ARG A 19 -9.47 3.38 20.00
N ASN A 20 -9.50 3.80 18.72
CA ASN A 20 -9.34 5.18 18.26
C ASN A 20 -9.96 5.28 16.85
N LEU A 21 -9.86 6.44 16.19
CA LEU A 21 -10.33 6.60 14.80
C LEU A 21 -9.70 5.54 13.89
N PRO A 22 -10.49 4.67 13.26
CA PRO A 22 -9.94 3.68 12.32
C PRO A 22 -9.51 4.35 11.02
N ALA A 23 -8.43 3.86 10.43
CA ALA A 23 -8.03 4.24 9.09
C ALA A 23 -9.06 3.70 8.08
N PRO A 24 -9.50 4.51 7.11
CA PRO A 24 -10.31 4.00 5.99
C PRO A 24 -9.55 2.91 5.23
N PRO A 25 -10.23 1.89 4.66
CA PRO A 25 -9.57 0.76 4.01
C PRO A 25 -8.61 1.13 2.87
N ILE A 26 -8.88 2.23 2.15
CA ILE A 26 -8.00 2.71 1.07
C ILE A 26 -6.86 3.61 1.56
N TYR A 27 -6.80 3.92 2.86
CA TYR A 27 -5.79 4.84 3.40
C TYR A 27 -4.40 4.22 3.45
N LEU A 28 -4.31 2.91 3.53
CA LEU A 28 -3.05 2.20 3.53
C LEU A 28 -2.34 2.36 2.18
N GLY A 29 -1.11 2.87 2.20
CA GLY A 29 -0.36 3.19 0.99
C GLY A 29 -0.62 4.59 0.42
N THR A 30 -1.52 5.37 1.04
CA THR A 30 -1.68 6.79 0.69
C THR A 30 -0.45 7.56 1.17
N PRO A 31 0.27 8.27 0.29
CA PRO A 31 1.39 9.10 0.71
C PRO A 31 0.90 10.21 1.63
N VAL A 32 1.61 10.40 2.75
CA VAL A 32 1.35 11.52 3.66
C VAL A 32 2.23 12.68 3.23
N PHE A 33 1.60 13.71 2.67
CA PHE A 33 2.26 14.96 2.35
C PHE A 33 2.25 15.89 3.57
N LEU A 34 3.41 16.27 4.05
CA LEU A 34 3.57 17.23 5.15
C LEU A 34 4.11 18.53 4.58
N PRO A 35 3.31 19.62 4.53
CA PRO A 35 3.76 20.91 3.99
C PRO A 35 5.07 21.39 4.62
N GLY A 36 6.05 21.75 3.78
CA GLY A 36 7.37 22.21 4.21
C GLY A 36 8.33 21.13 4.73
N VAL A 37 7.91 19.85 4.76
CA VAL A 37 8.72 18.70 5.20
C VAL A 37 8.88 17.66 4.09
N SER A 38 7.78 17.30 3.45
CA SER A 38 7.81 16.41 2.29
C SER A 38 8.17 17.19 1.03
N ASP A 39 8.99 16.60 0.14
CA ASP A 39 9.20 17.17 -1.18
C ASP A 39 7.97 16.96 -2.08
N ASP A 40 7.90 17.67 -3.19
CA ASP A 40 6.79 17.57 -4.15
C ASP A 40 6.91 16.35 -5.08
N THR A 41 7.98 15.58 -4.94
CA THR A 41 8.20 14.38 -5.72
C THR A 41 7.72 13.15 -4.95
N PHE A 42 6.85 12.37 -5.59
CA PHE A 42 6.49 11.05 -5.09
C PHE A 42 7.71 10.12 -5.25
N SER A 43 8.52 10.03 -4.22
CA SER A 43 9.61 9.07 -4.16
C SER A 43 9.35 8.04 -3.07
N LEU A 44 9.41 6.78 -3.46
CA LEU A 44 9.42 5.69 -2.49
C LEU A 44 10.81 5.64 -1.83
N PRO A 45 10.89 5.31 -0.53
CA PRO A 45 12.18 5.10 0.11
C PRO A 45 13.05 4.09 -0.66
N PRO A 46 14.38 4.24 -0.69
CA PRO A 46 15.26 3.27 -1.31
C PRO A 46 14.99 1.84 -0.83
N GLY A 47 14.91 0.88 -1.75
CA GLY A 47 14.60 -0.50 -1.43
C GLY A 47 13.13 -0.83 -1.22
N SER A 48 12.22 0.14 -1.41
CA SER A 48 10.75 -0.10 -1.31
C SER A 48 10.22 -0.97 -2.45
N ILE A 49 10.91 -1.01 -3.58
CA ILE A 49 10.57 -1.86 -4.73
C ILE A 49 11.79 -2.74 -5.02
N PRO A 50 11.59 -4.05 -5.27
CA PRO A 50 12.67 -4.92 -5.72
C PRO A 50 13.30 -4.40 -7.01
N ASP A 51 14.62 -4.33 -7.06
CA ASP A 51 15.36 -3.91 -8.24
C ASP A 51 15.40 -5.05 -9.25
N VAL A 52 14.55 -4.96 -10.28
CA VAL A 52 14.48 -5.93 -11.38
C VAL A 52 14.90 -5.27 -12.68
N GLN A 53 16.05 -5.70 -13.20
CA GLN A 53 16.58 -5.20 -14.47
C GLN A 53 15.84 -5.82 -15.65
N HIS A 54 14.99 -5.07 -16.35
CA HIS A 54 14.14 -5.58 -17.43
C HIS A 54 14.26 -4.82 -18.75
N GLY A 55 14.89 -3.62 -18.74
CA GLY A 55 15.09 -2.83 -19.95
C GLY A 55 13.83 -2.24 -20.60
N LEU A 56 12.65 -2.40 -19.98
CA LEU A 56 11.38 -1.80 -20.43
C LEU A 56 11.25 -0.40 -19.85
N THR A 57 10.68 0.54 -20.62
CA THR A 57 10.64 1.96 -20.24
C THR A 57 9.26 2.47 -19.82
N GLY A 58 8.20 1.75 -20.21
CA GLY A 58 6.84 2.07 -19.81
C GLY A 58 6.47 1.41 -18.48
N LEU A 59 5.60 2.08 -17.71
CA LEU A 59 5.09 1.60 -16.43
C LEU A 59 3.58 1.90 -16.32
N LEU A 60 2.81 0.90 -15.96
CA LEU A 60 1.40 1.02 -15.60
C LEU A 60 1.18 0.43 -14.21
N ASP A 61 0.22 1.00 -13.48
CA ASP A 61 -0.32 0.39 -12.27
C ASP A 61 -1.25 -0.78 -12.66
N GLY A 62 -0.92 -1.97 -12.21
CA GLY A 62 -1.70 -3.20 -12.42
C GLY A 62 -2.77 -3.42 -11.36
N GLY A 63 -2.81 -2.57 -10.34
CA GLY A 63 -3.77 -2.64 -9.24
C GLY A 63 -3.15 -3.07 -7.92
N THR A 64 -3.94 -2.87 -6.87
CA THR A 64 -3.54 -3.19 -5.48
C THR A 64 -4.68 -3.91 -4.77
N GLU A 65 -4.35 -4.99 -4.09
CA GLU A 65 -5.23 -5.75 -3.21
C GLU A 65 -4.69 -5.68 -1.79
N THR A 66 -5.56 -5.40 -0.82
CA THR A 66 -5.17 -5.35 0.60
C THR A 66 -6.08 -6.24 1.44
N GLU A 67 -5.48 -7.14 2.20
CA GLU A 67 -6.15 -7.99 3.18
C GLU A 67 -5.85 -7.46 4.59
N TYR A 68 -6.90 -7.17 5.36
CA TYR A 68 -6.79 -6.65 6.73
C TYR A 68 -7.09 -7.74 7.76
N PHE A 69 -6.20 -7.92 8.73
CA PHE A 69 -6.33 -8.87 9.85
C PHE A 69 -6.69 -8.17 11.16
N ALA A 70 -6.51 -6.86 11.23
CA ALA A 70 -6.89 -6.04 12.37
C ALA A 70 -7.16 -4.60 11.93
N ALA A 71 -7.98 -3.89 12.69
CA ALA A 71 -8.20 -2.46 12.47
C ALA A 71 -6.90 -1.70 12.75
N ILE A 72 -6.54 -0.83 11.81
CA ILE A 72 -5.47 0.16 11.95
C ILE A 72 -6.13 1.45 12.42
N CYS A 73 -5.64 2.03 13.50
CA CYS A 73 -6.23 3.21 14.11
C CYS A 73 -5.21 4.34 14.23
N ALA A 74 -5.71 5.56 14.38
CA ALA A 74 -4.89 6.72 14.66
C ALA A 74 -3.96 6.47 15.86
N GLY A 75 -2.68 6.82 15.69
CA GLY A 75 -1.62 6.58 16.68
C GLY A 75 -0.88 5.25 16.51
N ASP A 76 -1.31 4.36 15.59
CA ASP A 76 -0.57 3.14 15.32
C ASP A 76 0.72 3.41 14.57
N ILE A 77 1.77 2.71 14.99
CA ILE A 77 3.05 2.64 14.28
C ILE A 77 3.10 1.31 13.55
N LEU A 78 3.28 1.35 12.25
CA LEU A 78 3.36 0.18 11.40
C LEU A 78 4.77 0.03 10.85
N THR A 79 5.24 -1.22 10.80
CA THR A 79 6.48 -1.60 10.11
C THR A 79 6.11 -2.45 8.91
N GLY A 80 6.47 -1.99 7.71
CA GLY A 80 6.27 -2.71 6.45
C GLY A 80 7.54 -3.45 6.01
N THR A 81 7.37 -4.68 5.53
CA THR A 81 8.42 -5.43 4.83
C THR A 81 7.91 -5.79 3.45
N VAL A 82 8.63 -5.36 2.42
CA VAL A 82 8.29 -5.63 1.01
C VAL A 82 9.11 -6.80 0.51
N LYS A 83 8.48 -7.69 -0.24
CA LYS A 83 9.14 -8.76 -0.98
C LYS A 83 8.59 -8.87 -2.39
N LEU A 84 9.41 -9.38 -3.30
CA LEU A 84 8.95 -9.81 -4.62
C LEU A 84 8.13 -11.09 -4.45
N ALA A 85 6.85 -11.05 -4.82
CA ALA A 85 5.95 -12.19 -4.72
C ALA A 85 5.87 -12.98 -6.03
N ASN A 86 5.86 -12.28 -7.18
CA ASN A 86 5.79 -12.91 -8.50
C ASN A 86 6.41 -12.04 -9.58
N LEU A 87 6.95 -12.69 -10.62
CA LEU A 87 7.37 -12.10 -11.88
C LEU A 87 6.78 -12.93 -13.02
N GLU A 88 6.05 -12.29 -13.91
CA GLU A 88 5.43 -12.94 -15.04
C GLU A 88 5.69 -12.14 -16.32
N VAL A 89 6.13 -12.82 -17.37
CA VAL A 89 6.26 -12.23 -18.71
C VAL A 89 5.02 -12.56 -19.52
N LYS A 90 4.38 -11.54 -20.07
CA LYS A 90 3.23 -11.69 -20.99
C LYS A 90 3.51 -10.96 -22.29
N GLU A 91 2.84 -11.41 -23.35
CA GLU A 91 2.83 -10.72 -24.63
C GLU A 91 1.40 -10.38 -25.02
N SER A 92 1.20 -9.19 -25.52
CA SER A 92 -0.07 -8.75 -26.09
C SER A 92 0.15 -8.15 -27.48
N LYS A 93 -0.89 -8.24 -28.31
CA LYS A 93 -0.85 -7.64 -29.66
C LYS A 93 -0.72 -6.11 -29.63
N ALA A 94 -1.25 -5.46 -28.57
CA ALA A 94 -1.28 -4.02 -28.46
C ALA A 94 -0.01 -3.44 -27.85
N MET A 95 0.59 -4.12 -26.84
CA MET A 95 1.70 -3.58 -26.05
C MET A 95 3.02 -4.36 -26.24
N GLY A 96 3.00 -5.46 -27.00
CA GLY A 96 4.16 -6.31 -27.13
C GLY A 96 4.47 -7.07 -25.85
N LYS A 97 5.78 -7.18 -25.54
CA LYS A 97 6.28 -7.86 -24.35
C LYS A 97 6.08 -7.01 -23.11
N MET A 98 5.52 -7.59 -22.08
CA MET A 98 5.28 -6.98 -20.77
C MET A 98 5.88 -7.83 -19.67
N LEU A 99 6.38 -7.17 -18.62
CA LEU A 99 6.76 -7.81 -17.37
C LEU A 99 5.76 -7.36 -16.28
N ILE A 100 5.07 -8.32 -15.68
CA ILE A 100 4.19 -8.07 -14.55
C ILE A 100 4.94 -8.45 -13.29
N MET A 101 5.22 -7.46 -12.47
CA MET A 101 5.86 -7.63 -11.17
C MET A 101 4.81 -7.49 -10.07
N THR A 102 4.68 -8.51 -9.24
CA THR A 102 3.85 -8.47 -8.04
C THR A 102 4.73 -8.36 -6.81
N THR A 103 4.51 -7.32 -6.03
CA THR A 103 5.13 -7.16 -4.71
C THR A 103 4.12 -7.47 -3.62
N GLU A 104 4.61 -7.99 -2.50
CA GLU A 104 3.82 -8.20 -1.29
C GLU A 104 4.43 -7.42 -0.14
N MET A 105 3.65 -6.53 0.47
CA MET A 105 4.02 -5.79 1.67
C MET A 105 3.29 -6.38 2.87
N ILE A 106 4.04 -6.87 3.85
CA ILE A 106 3.52 -7.38 5.13
C ILE A 106 3.67 -6.28 6.16
N MET A 107 2.55 -5.85 6.74
CA MET A 107 2.53 -4.78 7.75
C MET A 107 2.27 -5.35 9.14
N LYS A 108 3.12 -4.95 10.07
CA LYS A 108 3.04 -5.34 11.49
C LYS A 108 2.89 -4.09 12.35
N ASN A 109 2.12 -4.23 13.42
CA ASN A 109 2.05 -3.21 14.46
C ASN A 109 3.25 -3.31 15.43
N SER A 110 3.33 -2.40 16.40
CA SER A 110 4.40 -2.35 17.41
C SER A 110 4.53 -3.61 18.27
N SER A 111 3.48 -4.44 18.37
CA SER A 111 3.54 -5.74 19.05
C SER A 111 4.02 -6.89 18.16
N GLY A 112 4.37 -6.62 16.90
CA GLY A 112 4.80 -7.62 15.93
C GLY A 112 3.67 -8.42 15.26
N ARG A 113 2.40 -8.11 15.57
CA ARG A 113 1.24 -8.75 14.93
C ARG A 113 1.06 -8.24 13.51
N ILE A 114 0.82 -9.13 12.56
CA ILE A 114 0.42 -8.76 11.20
C ILE A 114 -0.97 -8.12 11.24
N VAL A 115 -1.09 -6.91 10.72
CA VAL A 115 -2.34 -6.15 10.66
C VAL A 115 -2.88 -6.03 9.24
N ALA A 116 -2.01 -6.08 8.24
CA ALA A 116 -2.41 -6.10 6.84
C ALA A 116 -1.34 -6.76 5.95
N VAL A 117 -1.79 -7.30 4.84
CA VAL A 117 -0.94 -7.73 3.71
C VAL A 117 -1.47 -7.06 2.46
N GLN A 118 -0.60 -6.33 1.77
CA GLN A 118 -0.94 -5.63 0.55
C GLN A 118 -0.13 -6.22 -0.62
N ARG A 119 -0.82 -6.55 -1.70
CA ARG A 119 -0.21 -7.00 -2.96
C ARG A 119 -0.45 -5.96 -4.03
N SER A 120 0.62 -5.48 -4.63
CA SER A 120 0.58 -4.47 -5.69
C SER A 120 1.24 -5.02 -6.95
N GLN A 121 0.64 -4.69 -8.10
CA GLN A 121 1.17 -5.10 -9.41
C GLN A 121 1.68 -3.88 -10.16
N ALA A 122 2.90 -3.98 -10.67
CA ALA A 122 3.49 -3.06 -11.63
C ALA A 122 3.62 -3.77 -12.98
N ILE A 123 3.19 -3.13 -14.06
CA ILE A 123 3.25 -3.66 -15.42
C ILE A 123 4.26 -2.81 -16.21
N PHE A 124 5.41 -3.39 -16.52
CA PHE A 124 6.42 -2.78 -17.39
C PHE A 124 6.22 -3.22 -18.84
N TYR A 125 6.43 -2.29 -19.82
CA TYR A 125 6.27 -2.53 -21.26
C TYR A 125 7.19 -1.66 -22.12
#